data_2a826ee81596e15e045ecc8616c52a27
#
_entry.id   2a826ee81596e15e045ecc8616c52a27
#
_cell.length_a   1.000
_cell.length_b   1.000
_cell.length_c   1.000
_cell.angle_alpha   90.00
_cell.angle_beta   90.00
_cell.angle_gamma   90.00
#
_symmetry.space_group_name_H-M   'P 1'
#
loop_
_entity.id
_entity.type
_entity.pdbx_description
1 polymer ?
#
loop_
_entity_poly.entity_id
_entity_poly.type
_entity_poly.pdbx_seq_one_letter_code
_entity_poly.pdbx_strand_id
1 'polypeptide(L)'
;MLRRFIRLISFALFLPLTLPAYLVFLGRGPRKGVPPNVLWLQWLLRCSLRIVGGRLRVVGEPPRSGLIVCNHLSYIDIAALGASCPCAFVSKVEVRDWLFIGWAAELAGTVFVRRAHRSEVTGQVEDIKQAIARGVPIVLFPEGTSTDGSQVLPFRSALLQAALETGCDVTPAALAYRADPPGDTVNDICWWGGVGFVPHLWRFLALRSFAVTIVFGASRPAQADRKAEAASLHTEVLALRESGAL
;
A
#
# COMPACT_ATOMS: atom_id res chain seq x y z
N MET A 1 8.36 23.80 -12.73
CA MET A 1 9.39 23.11 -13.55
C MET A 1 10.56 22.63 -12.69
N LEU A 2 11.31 23.50 -12.03
CA LEU A 2 12.54 23.15 -11.26
C LEU A 2 12.35 21.99 -10.28
N ARG A 3 11.24 21.96 -9.49
CA ARG A 3 10.98 20.91 -8.50
C ARG A 3 10.82 19.52 -9.10
N ARG A 4 10.18 19.40 -10.26
CA ARG A 4 10.07 18.13 -10.99
C ARG A 4 11.44 17.58 -11.36
N PHE A 5 12.30 18.44 -11.91
CA PHE A 5 13.67 18.04 -12.28
C PHE A 5 14.50 17.65 -11.07
N ILE A 6 14.41 18.41 -9.96
CA ILE A 6 15.11 18.05 -8.72
C ILE A 6 14.69 16.65 -8.25
N ARG A 7 13.39 16.34 -8.23
CA ARG A 7 12.90 15.03 -7.81
C ARG A 7 13.31 13.91 -8.75
N LEU A 8 13.23 14.14 -10.05
CA LEU A 8 13.70 13.17 -11.05
C LEU A 8 15.19 12.88 -10.89
N ILE A 9 16.01 13.92 -10.71
CA ILE A 9 17.45 13.76 -10.43
C ILE A 9 17.64 13.02 -9.11
N SER A 10 16.90 13.37 -8.05
CA SER A 10 16.97 12.67 -6.77
C SER A 10 16.64 11.19 -6.91
N PHE A 11 15.62 10.82 -7.68
CA PHE A 11 15.33 9.41 -7.97
C PHE A 11 16.42 8.76 -8.83
N ALA A 12 16.93 9.44 -9.84
CA ALA A 12 18.00 8.92 -10.69
C ALA A 12 19.29 8.62 -9.89
N LEU A 13 19.60 9.44 -8.88
CA LEU A 13 20.72 9.21 -7.97
C LEU A 13 20.41 8.15 -6.89
N PHE A 14 19.14 8.07 -6.45
CA PHE A 14 18.72 7.15 -5.40
C PHE A 14 18.57 5.71 -5.89
N LEU A 15 18.00 5.50 -7.08
CA LEU A 15 17.70 4.16 -7.60
C LEU A 15 18.95 3.25 -7.68
N PRO A 16 20.10 3.67 -8.17
CA PRO A 16 21.31 2.83 -8.18
C PRO A 16 21.77 2.37 -6.79
N LEU A 17 21.43 3.14 -5.74
CA LEU A 17 21.81 2.80 -4.36
C LEU A 17 20.88 1.74 -3.74
N THR A 18 19.74 1.46 -4.37
CA THR A 18 18.76 0.53 -3.81
C THR A 18 19.24 -0.92 -3.84
N LEU A 19 19.96 -1.35 -4.88
CA LEU A 19 20.50 -2.70 -4.96
C LEU A 19 21.65 -2.95 -3.95
N PRO A 20 22.68 -2.11 -3.82
CA PRO A 20 23.65 -2.24 -2.74
C PRO A 20 23.00 -2.24 -1.36
N ALA A 21 22.01 -1.37 -1.13
CA ALA A 21 21.26 -1.36 0.12
C ALA A 21 20.52 -2.69 0.35
N TYR A 22 19.90 -3.28 -0.67
CA TYR A 22 19.27 -4.60 -0.57
C TYR A 22 20.24 -5.66 -0.09
N LEU A 23 21.44 -5.72 -0.66
CA LEU A 23 22.47 -6.67 -0.24
C LEU A 23 22.92 -6.45 1.21
N VAL A 24 22.99 -5.19 1.64
CA VAL A 24 23.29 -4.85 3.05
C VAL A 24 22.17 -5.34 3.99
N PHE A 25 20.90 -5.18 3.60
CA PHE A 25 19.79 -5.70 4.39
C PHE A 25 19.82 -7.22 4.46
N LEU A 26 20.09 -7.92 3.36
CA LEU A 26 20.25 -9.37 3.33
C LEU A 26 21.36 -9.84 4.25
N GLY A 27 22.53 -9.19 4.23
CA GLY A 27 23.67 -9.52 5.09
C GLY A 27 23.42 -9.30 6.59
N ARG A 28 22.48 -8.39 6.94
CA ARG A 28 22.09 -8.15 8.34
C ARG A 28 21.09 -9.18 8.89
N GLY A 29 20.46 -9.94 8.02
CA GLY A 29 19.43 -10.90 8.40
C GLY A 29 18.13 -10.27 8.94
N PRO A 30 17.19 -11.10 9.42
CA PRO A 30 15.90 -10.64 9.93
C PRO A 30 16.05 -9.84 11.23
N ARG A 31 15.17 -8.85 11.43
CA ARG A 31 15.11 -8.07 12.68
C ARG A 31 13.72 -8.18 13.28
N LYS A 32 13.66 -8.60 14.55
CA LYS A 32 12.38 -8.81 15.28
C LYS A 32 11.38 -9.68 14.50
N GLY A 33 11.87 -10.72 13.79
CA GLY A 33 11.05 -11.61 12.99
C GLY A 33 10.70 -11.09 11.59
N VAL A 34 11.03 -9.84 11.25
CA VAL A 34 10.74 -9.27 9.92
C VAL A 34 11.85 -9.64 8.93
N PRO A 35 11.51 -10.20 7.75
CA PRO A 35 12.48 -10.56 6.71
C PRO A 35 13.25 -9.34 6.16
N PRO A 36 14.53 -9.52 5.77
CA PRO A 36 15.38 -8.44 5.29
C PRO A 36 14.83 -7.68 4.07
N ASN A 37 14.22 -8.38 3.13
CA ASN A 37 13.61 -7.81 1.93
C ASN A 37 12.43 -6.87 2.26
N VAL A 38 11.64 -7.20 3.29
CA VAL A 38 10.52 -6.35 3.75
C VAL A 38 11.04 -5.11 4.48
N LEU A 39 12.12 -5.25 5.27
CA LEU A 39 12.79 -4.11 5.90
C LEU A 39 13.42 -3.18 4.85
N TRP A 40 14.02 -3.75 3.81
CA TRP A 40 14.55 -2.98 2.68
C TRP A 40 13.43 -2.24 1.94
N LEU A 41 12.31 -2.90 1.66
CA LEU A 41 11.14 -2.25 1.06
C LEU A 41 10.66 -1.06 1.89
N GLN A 42 10.51 -1.24 3.20
CA GLN A 42 10.12 -0.15 4.09
C GLN A 42 11.09 1.04 4.01
N TRP A 43 12.40 0.77 4.01
CA TRP A 43 13.42 1.80 3.85
C TRP A 43 13.29 2.50 2.48
N LEU A 44 13.17 1.73 1.41
CA LEU A 44 12.99 2.23 0.05
C LEU A 44 11.78 3.16 -0.06
N LEU A 45 10.62 2.73 0.47
CA LEU A 45 9.38 3.49 0.41
C LEU A 45 9.42 4.75 1.30
N ARG A 46 10.09 4.69 2.45
CA ARG A 46 10.34 5.87 3.30
C ARG A 46 11.20 6.91 2.57
N CYS A 47 12.26 6.50 1.93
CA CYS A 47 13.11 7.40 1.14
C CYS A 47 12.34 7.99 -0.05
N SER A 48 11.62 7.15 -0.79
CA SER A 48 10.80 7.58 -1.93
C SER A 48 9.75 8.61 -1.52
N LEU A 49 9.04 8.37 -0.42
CA LEU A 49 8.03 9.29 0.11
C LEU A 49 8.65 10.66 0.48
N ARG A 50 9.86 10.66 1.09
CA ARG A 50 10.57 11.91 1.40
C ARG A 50 11.03 12.66 0.15
N ILE A 51 11.54 11.95 -0.86
CA ILE A 51 11.97 12.55 -2.14
C ILE A 51 10.81 13.30 -2.80
N VAL A 52 9.61 12.75 -2.77
CA VAL A 52 8.43 13.41 -3.33
C VAL A 52 7.80 14.47 -2.41
N GLY A 53 8.35 14.68 -1.22
CA GLY A 53 7.89 15.70 -0.28
C GLY A 53 6.68 15.26 0.56
N GLY A 54 6.47 13.95 0.70
CA GLY A 54 5.42 13.37 1.55
C GLY A 54 5.78 13.43 3.04
N ARG A 55 4.82 13.84 3.87
CA ARG A 55 4.89 13.82 5.33
C ARG A 55 3.88 12.81 5.84
N LEU A 56 4.37 11.73 6.46
CA LEU A 56 3.57 10.65 7.00
C LEU A 56 3.19 10.92 8.46
N ARG A 57 1.90 10.82 8.75
CA ARG A 57 1.33 10.74 10.09
C ARG A 57 0.67 9.37 10.25
N VAL A 58 0.97 8.68 11.34
CA VAL A 58 0.36 7.41 11.70
C VAL A 58 -0.40 7.57 13.00
N VAL A 59 -1.63 7.11 13.03
CA VAL A 59 -2.51 7.10 14.20
C VAL A 59 -2.92 5.63 14.46
N GLY A 60 -2.91 5.21 15.70
CA GLY A 60 -3.08 3.81 16.07
C GLY A 60 -1.79 2.99 15.88
N GLU A 61 -1.87 1.72 16.21
CA GLU A 61 -0.72 0.80 16.12
C GLU A 61 -0.79 -0.02 14.83
N PRO A 62 0.23 0.05 13.95
CA PRO A 62 0.33 -0.86 12.81
C PRO A 62 0.42 -2.31 13.28
N PRO A 63 -0.28 -3.25 12.62
CA PRO A 63 -0.21 -4.67 12.98
C PRO A 63 1.19 -5.23 12.67
N ARG A 64 1.51 -6.35 13.31
CA ARG A 64 2.78 -7.07 13.07
C ARG A 64 2.65 -8.24 12.11
N SER A 65 1.42 -8.70 11.85
CA SER A 65 1.08 -9.82 10.97
C SER A 65 -0.38 -9.71 10.50
N GLY A 66 -0.84 -10.63 9.68
CA GLY A 66 -2.22 -10.70 9.20
C GLY A 66 -2.51 -9.80 8.01
N LEU A 67 -3.76 -9.43 7.79
CA LEU A 67 -4.17 -8.56 6.69
C LEU A 67 -4.41 -7.13 7.16
N ILE A 68 -3.85 -6.15 6.46
CA ILE A 68 -4.26 -4.75 6.52
C ILE A 68 -5.24 -4.50 5.39
N VAL A 69 -6.45 -4.07 5.72
CA VAL A 69 -7.51 -3.77 4.75
C VAL A 69 -7.76 -2.26 4.74
N CYS A 70 -7.48 -1.62 3.59
CA CYS A 70 -7.44 -0.17 3.49
C CYS A 70 -8.20 0.33 2.26
N ASN A 71 -8.74 1.55 2.32
CA ASN A 71 -9.21 2.28 1.15
C ASN A 71 -8.07 2.61 0.19
N HIS A 72 -8.37 2.86 -1.09
CA HIS A 72 -7.38 3.05 -2.14
C HIS A 72 -7.61 4.36 -2.91
N LEU A 73 -6.63 5.26 -2.89
CA LEU A 73 -6.72 6.58 -3.52
C LEU A 73 -5.68 6.77 -4.63
N SER A 74 -4.51 6.12 -4.50
CA SER A 74 -3.38 6.38 -5.40
C SER A 74 -2.35 5.25 -5.33
N TYR A 75 -1.49 5.16 -6.33
CA TYR A 75 -0.25 4.34 -6.22
C TYR A 75 0.68 4.82 -5.08
N ILE A 76 0.50 6.05 -4.60
CA ILE A 76 1.24 6.61 -3.46
C ILE A 76 0.87 5.91 -2.14
N ASP A 77 -0.31 5.27 -2.05
CA ASP A 77 -0.74 4.51 -0.87
C ASP A 77 0.25 3.41 -0.53
N ILE A 78 0.86 2.79 -1.55
CA ILE A 78 1.89 1.78 -1.39
C ILE A 78 3.11 2.38 -0.67
N ALA A 79 3.54 3.58 -1.08
CA ALA A 79 4.66 4.26 -0.45
C ALA A 79 4.32 4.69 0.99
N ALA A 80 3.09 5.14 1.23
CA ALA A 80 2.65 5.59 2.55
C ALA A 80 2.53 4.42 3.54
N LEU A 81 1.81 3.34 3.17
CA LEU A 81 1.62 2.16 4.01
C LEU A 81 2.95 1.42 4.25
N GLY A 82 3.75 1.20 3.21
CA GLY A 82 5.04 0.56 3.39
C GLY A 82 6.05 1.40 4.16
N ALA A 83 5.93 2.74 4.14
CA ALA A 83 6.72 3.60 5.01
C ALA A 83 6.27 3.52 6.48
N SER A 84 4.97 3.31 6.74
CA SER A 84 4.40 3.24 8.09
C SER A 84 4.87 1.99 8.85
N CYS A 85 4.78 0.83 8.25
CA CYS A 85 5.18 -0.45 8.85
C CYS A 85 5.84 -1.39 7.83
N PRO A 86 6.63 -2.37 8.28
CA PRO A 86 7.10 -3.44 7.41
C PRO A 86 5.91 -4.28 6.97
N CYS A 87 5.60 -4.30 5.68
CA CYS A 87 4.48 -5.05 5.12
C CYS A 87 4.78 -5.45 3.67
N ALA A 88 4.03 -6.41 3.15
CA ALA A 88 4.00 -6.75 1.74
C ALA A 88 2.63 -6.38 1.14
N PHE A 89 2.54 -6.41 -0.18
CA PHE A 89 1.36 -5.92 -0.90
C PHE A 89 0.77 -6.98 -1.79
N VAL A 90 -0.54 -6.89 -2.01
CA VAL A 90 -1.23 -7.57 -3.12
C VAL A 90 -1.36 -6.57 -4.27
N SER A 91 -0.76 -6.86 -5.41
CA SER A 91 -0.73 -5.99 -6.58
C SER A 91 -1.26 -6.69 -7.82
N LYS A 92 -1.64 -5.93 -8.84
CA LYS A 92 -1.98 -6.47 -10.16
C LYS A 92 -0.73 -7.03 -10.84
N VAL A 93 -0.87 -8.12 -11.60
CA VAL A 93 0.24 -8.74 -12.33
C VAL A 93 0.90 -7.77 -13.33
N GLU A 94 0.14 -6.85 -13.92
CA GLU A 94 0.64 -5.85 -14.87
C GLU A 94 1.69 -4.91 -14.25
N VAL A 95 1.66 -4.72 -12.92
CA VAL A 95 2.67 -3.92 -12.20
C VAL A 95 4.04 -4.59 -12.22
N ARG A 96 4.08 -5.91 -12.39
CA ARG A 96 5.32 -6.68 -12.51
C ARG A 96 6.17 -6.23 -13.70
N ASP A 97 5.52 -5.82 -14.78
CA ASP A 97 6.17 -5.36 -16.01
C ASP A 97 6.62 -3.89 -15.96
N TRP A 98 6.33 -3.18 -14.86
CA TRP A 98 6.77 -1.80 -14.69
C TRP A 98 8.24 -1.75 -14.31
N LEU A 99 9.02 -1.11 -15.18
CA LEU A 99 10.46 -0.96 -14.98
C LEU A 99 10.77 -0.39 -13.57
N PHE A 100 11.73 -1.00 -12.87
CA PHE A 100 12.12 -0.72 -11.48
C PHE A 100 11.03 -1.01 -10.42
N ILE A 101 9.78 -0.63 -10.64
CA ILE A 101 8.68 -0.83 -9.67
C ILE A 101 8.37 -2.32 -9.57
N GLY A 102 8.20 -3.01 -10.71
CA GLY A 102 7.95 -4.44 -10.75
C GLY A 102 9.10 -5.25 -10.13
N TRP A 103 10.33 -4.92 -10.50
CA TRP A 103 11.53 -5.53 -9.94
C TRP A 103 11.62 -5.33 -8.40
N ALA A 104 11.41 -4.11 -7.92
CA ALA A 104 11.44 -3.83 -6.48
C ALA A 104 10.30 -4.53 -5.73
N ALA A 105 9.11 -4.58 -6.33
CA ALA A 105 7.96 -5.28 -5.78
C ALA A 105 8.20 -6.80 -5.69
N GLU A 106 8.84 -7.39 -6.71
CA GLU A 106 9.19 -8.82 -6.74
C GLU A 106 10.23 -9.16 -5.65
N LEU A 107 11.30 -8.39 -5.54
CA LEU A 107 12.30 -8.54 -4.46
C LEU A 107 11.68 -8.38 -3.06
N ALA A 108 10.71 -7.51 -2.92
CA ALA A 108 10.00 -7.27 -1.67
C ALA A 108 9.02 -8.38 -1.28
N GLY A 109 8.75 -9.33 -2.18
CA GLY A 109 7.80 -10.42 -1.95
C GLY A 109 6.34 -10.02 -2.13
N THR A 110 6.07 -9.04 -3.01
CA THR A 110 4.71 -8.66 -3.42
C THR A 110 3.98 -9.86 -4.04
N VAL A 111 2.72 -10.06 -3.66
CA VAL A 111 1.83 -11.06 -4.26
C VAL A 111 1.19 -10.45 -5.50
N PHE A 112 1.49 -11.01 -6.67
CA PHE A 112 0.90 -10.55 -7.92
C PHE A 112 -0.34 -11.36 -8.28
N VAL A 113 -1.48 -10.68 -8.43
CA VAL A 113 -2.78 -11.30 -8.72
C VAL A 113 -3.31 -10.87 -10.09
N ARG A 114 -3.88 -11.82 -10.84
CA ARG A 114 -4.62 -11.54 -12.08
C ARG A 114 -6.09 -11.35 -11.72
N ARG A 115 -6.65 -10.18 -12.07
CA ARG A 115 -8.04 -9.85 -11.71
C ARG A 115 -9.07 -10.27 -12.76
N ALA A 116 -8.64 -10.90 -13.87
CA ALA A 116 -9.46 -11.10 -15.06
C ALA A 116 -10.44 -12.29 -14.99
N HIS A 117 -10.14 -13.36 -14.27
CA HIS A 117 -10.95 -14.56 -14.28
C HIS A 117 -11.33 -15.07 -12.88
N ARG A 118 -12.62 -15.39 -12.68
CA ARG A 118 -13.10 -16.00 -11.42
C ARG A 118 -12.41 -17.34 -11.10
N SER A 119 -11.99 -18.10 -12.11
CA SER A 119 -11.26 -19.37 -11.96
C SER A 119 -9.87 -19.21 -11.34
N GLU A 120 -9.28 -18.00 -11.40
CA GLU A 120 -7.95 -17.73 -10.85
C GLU A 120 -7.97 -17.28 -9.38
N VAL A 121 -9.17 -16.98 -8.83
CA VAL A 121 -9.32 -16.49 -7.44
C VAL A 121 -8.78 -17.51 -6.43
N THR A 122 -8.98 -18.80 -6.64
CA THR A 122 -8.49 -19.84 -5.73
C THR A 122 -6.97 -19.83 -5.64
N GLY A 123 -6.27 -19.70 -6.78
CA GLY A 123 -4.81 -19.58 -6.81
C GLY A 123 -4.34 -18.29 -6.09
N GLN A 124 -5.04 -17.18 -6.30
CA GLN A 124 -4.71 -15.90 -5.64
C GLN A 124 -4.89 -15.96 -4.13
N VAL A 125 -5.93 -16.64 -3.66
CA VAL A 125 -6.15 -16.89 -2.22
C VAL A 125 -4.99 -17.71 -1.66
N GLU A 126 -4.54 -18.74 -2.36
CA GLU A 126 -3.41 -19.57 -1.93
C GLU A 126 -2.10 -18.76 -1.88
N ASP A 127 -1.83 -17.91 -2.87
CA ASP A 127 -0.66 -17.02 -2.89
C ASP A 127 -0.67 -16.06 -1.69
N ILE A 128 -1.84 -15.51 -1.34
CA ILE A 128 -1.99 -14.63 -0.18
C ILE A 128 -1.78 -15.42 1.13
N LYS A 129 -2.30 -16.65 1.23
CA LYS A 129 -2.08 -17.52 2.41
C LYS A 129 -0.60 -17.79 2.62
N GLN A 130 0.13 -18.11 1.55
CA GLN A 130 1.58 -18.31 1.62
C GLN A 130 2.31 -17.02 2.04
N ALA A 131 1.84 -15.86 1.60
CA ALA A 131 2.40 -14.59 2.02
C ALA A 131 2.12 -14.29 3.51
N ILE A 132 0.92 -14.57 4.01
CA ILE A 132 0.55 -14.45 5.43
C ILE A 132 1.46 -15.34 6.29
N ALA A 133 1.76 -16.57 5.83
CA ALA A 133 2.64 -17.51 6.54
C ALA A 133 4.08 -16.98 6.73
N ARG A 134 4.50 -15.95 5.97
CA ARG A 134 5.80 -15.27 6.16
C ARG A 134 5.86 -14.43 7.43
N GLY A 135 4.74 -14.24 8.13
CA GLY A 135 4.66 -13.54 9.42
C GLY A 135 4.79 -12.02 9.34
N VAL A 136 4.53 -11.42 8.17
CA VAL A 136 4.45 -9.96 7.99
C VAL A 136 3.04 -9.56 7.54
N PRO A 137 2.60 -8.32 7.85
CA PRO A 137 1.32 -7.84 7.39
C PRO A 137 1.23 -7.80 5.86
N ILE A 138 0.11 -8.21 5.31
CA ILE A 138 -0.20 -8.12 3.88
C ILE A 138 -1.24 -7.03 3.66
N VAL A 139 -0.92 -6.05 2.85
CA VAL A 139 -1.86 -4.96 2.52
C VAL A 139 -2.76 -5.36 1.36
N LEU A 140 -4.05 -5.24 1.57
CA LEU A 140 -5.09 -5.47 0.59
C LEU A 140 -5.96 -4.21 0.41
N PHE A 141 -6.18 -3.82 -0.85
CA PHE A 141 -7.14 -2.78 -1.24
C PHE A 141 -8.38 -3.43 -1.88
N PRO A 142 -9.40 -3.78 -1.07
CA PRO A 142 -10.52 -4.59 -1.57
C PRO A 142 -11.50 -3.82 -2.47
N GLU A 143 -11.39 -2.50 -2.57
CA GLU A 143 -12.10 -1.71 -3.59
C GLU A 143 -11.75 -2.17 -5.02
N GLY A 144 -10.53 -2.68 -5.20
CA GLY A 144 -10.07 -3.21 -6.48
C GLY A 144 -9.69 -2.13 -7.50
N THR A 145 -9.89 -0.87 -7.19
CA THR A 145 -9.45 0.30 -7.95
C THR A 145 -9.21 1.47 -7.00
N SER A 146 -8.44 2.44 -7.41
CA SER A 146 -8.30 3.70 -6.69
C SER A 146 -9.44 4.67 -7.04
N THR A 147 -9.78 5.55 -6.09
CA THR A 147 -10.88 6.52 -6.17
C THR A 147 -10.37 7.95 -5.97
N ASP A 148 -11.26 8.92 -6.14
CA ASP A 148 -11.01 10.33 -5.84
C ASP A 148 -11.03 10.65 -4.34
N GLY A 149 -11.42 9.67 -3.52
CA GLY A 149 -11.56 9.83 -2.07
C GLY A 149 -12.87 10.46 -1.62
N SER A 150 -13.82 10.76 -2.52
CA SER A 150 -15.16 11.24 -2.12
C SER A 150 -15.94 10.16 -1.36
N GLN A 151 -15.69 8.90 -1.67
CA GLN A 151 -16.29 7.74 -1.05
C GLN A 151 -15.30 6.56 -0.97
N VAL A 152 -15.62 5.57 -0.16
CA VAL A 152 -14.99 4.24 -0.16
C VAL A 152 -15.93 3.31 -0.92
N LEU A 153 -15.45 2.67 -1.97
CA LEU A 153 -16.26 1.73 -2.74
C LEU A 153 -16.50 0.44 -1.95
N PRO A 154 -17.59 -0.28 -2.24
CA PRO A 154 -17.88 -1.55 -1.59
C PRO A 154 -16.70 -2.53 -1.72
N PHE A 155 -16.38 -3.21 -0.63
CA PHE A 155 -15.25 -4.14 -0.57
C PHE A 155 -15.56 -5.47 -1.24
N ARG A 156 -14.68 -5.91 -2.13
CA ARG A 156 -14.74 -7.22 -2.78
C ARG A 156 -14.28 -8.30 -1.82
N SER A 157 -15.14 -9.26 -1.51
CA SER A 157 -14.89 -10.28 -0.49
C SER A 157 -13.95 -11.42 -0.92
N ALA A 158 -13.65 -11.54 -2.23
CA ALA A 158 -13.00 -12.74 -2.77
C ALA A 158 -11.63 -13.04 -2.13
N LEU A 159 -10.77 -12.03 -1.99
CA LEU A 159 -9.41 -12.20 -1.46
C LEU A 159 -9.38 -12.22 0.08
N LEU A 160 -10.45 -11.80 0.75
CA LEU A 160 -10.60 -11.93 2.20
C LEU A 160 -10.73 -13.40 2.64
N GLN A 161 -11.06 -14.30 1.71
CA GLN A 161 -11.08 -15.74 1.94
C GLN A 161 -9.75 -16.24 2.53
N ALA A 162 -8.63 -15.65 2.15
CA ALA A 162 -7.32 -15.99 2.68
C ALA A 162 -7.22 -15.77 4.20
N ALA A 163 -7.82 -14.71 4.73
CA ALA A 163 -7.85 -14.46 6.17
C ALA A 163 -8.71 -15.50 6.91
N LEU A 164 -9.86 -15.84 6.34
CA LEU A 164 -10.76 -16.84 6.93
C LEU A 164 -10.10 -18.22 6.99
N GLU A 165 -9.44 -18.64 5.91
CA GLU A 165 -8.79 -19.95 5.83
C GLU A 165 -7.54 -20.07 6.68
N THR A 166 -6.82 -18.99 6.89
CA THR A 166 -5.61 -18.97 7.75
C THR A 166 -5.91 -18.68 9.20
N GLY A 167 -7.10 -18.14 9.50
CA GLY A 167 -7.44 -17.66 10.84
C GLY A 167 -6.59 -16.46 11.28
N CYS A 168 -5.96 -15.73 10.35
CA CYS A 168 -5.16 -14.58 10.70
C CYS A 168 -6.02 -13.39 11.09
N ASP A 169 -5.43 -12.48 11.87
CA ASP A 169 -6.09 -11.22 12.20
C ASP A 169 -6.23 -10.31 10.97
N VAL A 170 -7.27 -9.50 10.99
CA VAL A 170 -7.51 -8.42 10.04
C VAL A 170 -7.45 -7.07 10.76
N THR A 171 -6.84 -6.07 10.13
CA THR A 171 -6.71 -4.72 10.67
C THR A 171 -7.29 -3.74 9.66
N PRO A 172 -8.42 -3.09 9.96
CA PRO A 172 -8.92 -2.02 9.12
C PRO A 172 -7.98 -0.82 9.19
N ALA A 173 -7.74 -0.16 8.07
CA ALA A 173 -6.97 1.06 8.01
C ALA A 173 -7.63 2.05 7.05
N ALA A 174 -7.52 3.33 7.37
CA ALA A 174 -7.96 4.40 6.50
C ALA A 174 -6.82 5.35 6.19
N LEU A 175 -6.73 5.82 4.96
CA LEU A 175 -5.76 6.83 4.57
C LEU A 175 -6.43 8.02 3.87
N ALA A 176 -5.83 9.19 4.07
CA ALA A 176 -6.20 10.41 3.37
C ALA A 176 -4.98 11.27 3.07
N TYR A 177 -5.11 12.10 2.04
CA TYR A 177 -4.09 13.03 1.61
C TYR A 177 -4.54 14.49 1.78
N ARG A 178 -3.57 15.37 2.00
CA ARG A 178 -3.74 16.82 1.95
C ARG A 178 -2.52 17.44 1.27
N ALA A 179 -2.74 18.16 0.18
CA ALA A 179 -1.69 18.95 -0.46
C ALA A 179 -1.26 20.11 0.45
N ASP A 180 0.03 20.49 0.38
CA ASP A 180 0.59 21.60 1.14
C ASP A 180 1.57 22.42 0.27
N PRO A 181 1.29 23.70 -0.01
CA PRO A 181 0.08 24.42 0.41
C PRO A 181 -1.20 23.77 -0.13
N PRO A 182 -2.37 24.13 0.44
CA PRO A 182 -3.66 23.63 -0.05
C PRO A 182 -3.78 23.79 -1.58
N GLY A 183 -4.18 22.73 -2.24
CA GLY A 183 -4.32 22.64 -3.70
C GLY A 183 -5.31 21.54 -4.04
N ASP A 184 -5.34 21.14 -5.29
CA ASP A 184 -6.24 20.10 -5.77
C ASP A 184 -5.71 18.70 -5.38
N THR A 185 -5.99 18.28 -4.13
CA THR A 185 -5.58 16.98 -3.62
C THR A 185 -6.15 15.83 -4.46
N VAL A 186 -7.38 15.99 -4.94
CA VAL A 186 -8.08 14.97 -5.73
C VAL A 186 -7.37 14.73 -7.06
N ASN A 187 -7.01 15.77 -7.79
CA ASN A 187 -6.39 15.63 -9.10
C ASN A 187 -4.86 15.53 -9.06
N ASP A 188 -4.21 16.05 -8.01
CA ASP A 188 -2.76 16.09 -7.92
C ASP A 188 -2.15 14.89 -7.17
N ILE A 189 -2.90 14.24 -6.26
CA ILE A 189 -2.42 13.12 -5.45
C ILE A 189 -3.22 11.84 -5.70
N CYS A 190 -4.56 11.92 -5.73
CA CYS A 190 -5.38 10.76 -6.04
C CYS A 190 -5.26 10.39 -7.51
N TRP A 191 -5.11 9.09 -7.78
CA TRP A 191 -4.99 8.57 -9.15
C TRP A 191 -6.21 7.71 -9.50
N TRP A 192 -7.13 8.26 -10.26
CA TRP A 192 -8.45 7.68 -10.51
C TRP A 192 -9.00 8.03 -11.90
N GLY A 193 -10.16 7.51 -12.28
CA GLY A 193 -10.92 7.96 -13.44
C GLY A 193 -10.26 7.71 -14.79
N GLY A 194 -9.35 6.75 -14.93
CA GLY A 194 -8.68 6.45 -16.20
C GLY A 194 -7.57 7.43 -16.59
N VAL A 195 -7.16 8.32 -15.67
CA VAL A 195 -6.03 9.22 -15.89
C VAL A 195 -4.75 8.39 -16.10
N GLY A 196 -4.03 8.67 -17.19
CA GLY A 196 -2.77 7.99 -17.50
C GLY A 196 -1.71 8.21 -16.41
N PHE A 197 -0.91 7.18 -16.13
CA PHE A 197 0.12 7.23 -15.07
C PHE A 197 1.13 8.37 -15.27
N VAL A 198 1.69 8.51 -16.48
CA VAL A 198 2.73 9.53 -16.76
C VAL A 198 2.22 10.96 -16.59
N PRO A 199 1.06 11.36 -17.16
CA PRO A 199 0.49 12.69 -16.94
C PRO A 199 0.19 12.96 -15.45
N HIS A 200 -0.31 11.98 -14.71
CA HIS A 200 -0.56 12.13 -13.27
C HIS A 200 0.76 12.29 -12.49
N LEU A 201 1.73 11.41 -12.72
CA LEU A 201 3.05 11.50 -12.08
C LEU A 201 3.70 12.86 -12.33
N TRP A 202 3.58 13.39 -13.56
CA TRP A 202 4.12 14.70 -13.89
C TRP A 202 3.47 15.84 -13.10
N ARG A 203 2.16 15.78 -12.85
CA ARG A 203 1.45 16.73 -11.96
C ARG A 203 1.87 16.54 -10.52
N PHE A 204 1.84 15.32 -10.02
CA PHE A 204 2.23 14.96 -8.65
C PHE A 204 3.64 15.45 -8.29
N LEU A 205 4.62 15.28 -9.19
CA LEU A 205 5.99 15.76 -8.97
C LEU A 205 6.12 17.29 -8.89
N ALA A 206 5.10 18.05 -9.28
CA ALA A 206 5.09 19.52 -9.15
C ALA A 206 4.71 20.00 -7.74
N LEU A 207 4.00 19.20 -6.96
CA LEU A 207 3.56 19.56 -5.61
C LEU A 207 4.73 20.05 -4.76
N ARG A 208 4.49 20.99 -3.86
CA ARG A 208 5.54 21.43 -2.91
C ARG A 208 5.78 20.34 -1.87
N SER A 209 4.74 19.92 -1.20
CA SER A 209 4.69 18.82 -0.25
C SER A 209 3.25 18.34 -0.09
N PHE A 210 3.07 17.24 0.59
CA PHE A 210 1.74 16.76 0.97
C PHE A 210 1.84 16.00 2.30
N ALA A 211 0.75 16.00 3.02
CA ALA A 211 0.58 15.13 4.18
C ALA A 211 -0.21 13.89 3.77
N VAL A 212 0.20 12.75 4.28
CA VAL A 212 -0.59 11.53 4.28
C VAL A 212 -0.81 11.10 5.72
N THR A 213 -2.05 10.91 6.10
CA THR A 213 -2.42 10.35 7.40
C THR A 213 -2.93 8.93 7.17
N ILE A 214 -2.45 7.99 7.97
CA ILE A 214 -2.95 6.63 8.05
C ILE A 214 -3.46 6.40 9.46
N VAL A 215 -4.70 5.95 9.56
CA VAL A 215 -5.32 5.56 10.83
C VAL A 215 -5.50 4.05 10.83
N PHE A 216 -4.86 3.35 11.77
CA PHE A 216 -5.05 1.92 11.97
C PHE A 216 -6.13 1.70 13.03
N GLY A 217 -7.10 0.86 12.73
CA GLY A 217 -8.06 0.33 13.71
C GLY A 217 -7.47 -0.81 14.53
N ALA A 218 -8.28 -1.39 15.40
CA ALA A 218 -7.90 -2.54 16.17
C ALA A 218 -7.76 -3.80 15.30
N SER A 219 -6.68 -4.56 15.49
CA SER A 219 -6.56 -5.89 14.89
C SER A 219 -7.52 -6.85 15.57
N ARG A 220 -8.21 -7.66 14.79
CA ARG A 220 -9.17 -8.66 15.29
C ARG A 220 -9.19 -9.90 14.39
N PRO A 221 -9.63 -11.06 14.90
CA PRO A 221 -9.87 -12.23 14.07
C PRO A 221 -10.86 -11.93 12.94
N ALA A 222 -10.65 -12.55 11.77
CA ALA A 222 -11.60 -12.48 10.65
C ALA A 222 -12.93 -13.18 11.02
N GLN A 223 -14.07 -12.66 10.54
CA GLN A 223 -15.36 -13.30 10.71
C GLN A 223 -15.47 -14.56 9.83
N ALA A 224 -16.39 -15.46 10.19
CA ALA A 224 -16.52 -16.74 9.48
C ALA A 224 -17.07 -16.64 8.04
N ASP A 225 -17.83 -15.59 7.73
CA ASP A 225 -18.36 -15.33 6.39
C ASP A 225 -17.63 -14.15 5.72
N ARG A 226 -17.05 -14.41 4.54
CA ARG A 226 -16.26 -13.43 3.81
C ARG A 226 -17.06 -12.21 3.32
N LYS A 227 -18.38 -12.35 3.09
CA LYS A 227 -19.21 -11.22 2.66
C LYS A 227 -19.55 -10.34 3.85
N ALA A 228 -19.89 -10.96 4.98
CA ALA A 228 -20.09 -10.26 6.24
C ALA A 228 -18.80 -9.54 6.66
N GLU A 229 -17.63 -10.21 6.53
CA GLU A 229 -16.34 -9.62 6.81
C GLU A 229 -16.05 -8.41 5.92
N ALA A 230 -16.32 -8.49 4.61
CA ALA A 230 -16.12 -7.36 3.70
C ALA A 230 -17.02 -6.16 4.07
N ALA A 231 -18.27 -6.41 4.46
CA ALA A 231 -19.20 -5.37 4.88
C ALA A 231 -18.77 -4.72 6.22
N SER A 232 -18.34 -5.54 7.19
CA SER A 232 -17.84 -5.07 8.48
C SER A 232 -16.59 -4.21 8.31
N LEU A 233 -15.59 -4.69 7.57
CA LEU A 233 -14.35 -3.95 7.30
C LEU A 233 -14.61 -2.66 6.52
N HIS A 234 -15.54 -2.65 5.58
CA HIS A 234 -15.94 -1.44 4.87
C HIS A 234 -16.52 -0.39 5.85
N THR A 235 -17.42 -0.80 6.76
CA THR A 235 -17.97 0.08 7.79
C THR A 235 -16.91 0.60 8.74
N GLU A 236 -15.97 -0.27 9.17
CA GLU A 236 -14.86 0.11 10.03
C GLU A 236 -13.92 1.13 9.37
N VAL A 237 -13.59 0.93 8.09
CA VAL A 237 -12.75 1.88 7.32
C VAL A 237 -13.45 3.23 7.14
N LEU A 238 -14.78 3.24 6.90
CA LEU A 238 -15.56 4.47 6.87
C LEU A 238 -15.52 5.20 8.21
N ALA A 239 -15.73 4.49 9.32
CA ALA A 239 -15.66 5.08 10.67
C ALA A 239 -14.29 5.66 10.99
N LEU A 240 -13.19 4.98 10.58
CA LEU A 240 -11.84 5.53 10.71
C LEU A 240 -11.63 6.81 9.90
N ARG A 241 -12.22 6.90 8.69
CA ARG A 241 -12.16 8.12 7.88
C ARG A 241 -12.89 9.30 8.55
N GLU A 242 -14.02 9.03 9.18
CA GLU A 242 -14.87 10.04 9.82
C GLU A 242 -14.40 10.42 11.23
N SER A 243 -13.46 9.70 11.81
CA SER A 243 -12.98 9.88 13.18
C SER A 243 -12.33 11.24 13.49
N GLY A 244 -12.15 12.10 12.49
CA GLY A 244 -11.45 13.39 12.63
C GLY A 244 -9.93 13.26 12.82
N ALA A 245 -9.40 12.05 12.75
CA ALA A 245 -7.97 11.79 12.84
C ALA A 245 -7.25 11.93 11.47
N LEU A 246 -8.00 11.94 10.36
CA LEU A 246 -7.54 12.10 8.98
C LEU A 246 -7.46 13.57 8.55
#